data_2def1561bb42e0c37f086072c5d2dfa7
#
_entry.id   2def1561bb42e0c37f086072c5d2dfa7
#
_cell.length_a   1.000
_cell.length_b   1.000
_cell.length_c   1.000
_cell.angle_alpha   90.00
_cell.angle_beta   90.00
_cell.angle_gamma   90.00
#
_symmetry.space_group_name_H-M   'P 1'
#
loop_
_entity.id
_entity.type
_entity.pdbx_description
1 polymer ?
#
loop_
_entity_poly.entity_id
_entity_poly.type
_entity_poly.pdbx_seq_one_letter_code
_entity_poly.pdbx_strand_id
1 'polypeptide(L)'
;MIDNFELIESMFYFNEANDMFFHCQIVQRAKDHKGEKVREGAIKTYFIRSAKHLMRVKDEIILLCEHYKARAYINIAGKDFSALQSLMLIKLASDIHQGLVRNPRKCLNSAAGELKSRMPKWIVDVDDVSLKDSIKEKLFELYAEARKREGSDISVEAIKEIESDYIYAEVPTKQGVHLIVRPFNTKAFSEAFPDVDVHKNSMGTMLYYPNSLDNKFTYCCSQCGGTNIQVQAWVNTNEYVDDIGGGECWCEDCQKHTKIKTI
;
A
#
# COMPACT_ATOMS: atom_id res chain seq x y z
N MET A 1 2.33 3.15 16.87
CA MET A 1 2.76 2.29 15.75
C MET A 1 1.53 1.65 15.15
N ILE A 2 1.44 1.62 13.84
CA ILE A 2 0.44 0.83 13.12
C ILE A 2 1.20 -0.20 12.30
N ASP A 3 0.92 -1.46 12.54
CA ASP A 3 1.44 -2.60 11.78
C ASP A 3 0.24 -3.42 11.29
N ASN A 4 -0.06 -3.28 10.02
CA ASN A 4 -1.19 -3.96 9.38
C ASN A 4 -0.73 -5.12 8.47
N PHE A 5 0.52 -5.57 8.55
CA PHE A 5 1.04 -6.59 7.64
C PHE A 5 0.24 -7.88 7.67
N GLU A 6 -0.05 -8.43 8.85
CA GLU A 6 -0.82 -9.68 8.98
C GLU A 6 -2.27 -9.51 8.52
N LEU A 7 -2.90 -8.37 8.86
CA LEU A 7 -4.24 -8.05 8.42
C LEU A 7 -4.30 -7.95 6.88
N ILE A 8 -3.35 -7.24 6.27
CA ILE A 8 -3.29 -7.07 4.82
C ILE A 8 -2.96 -8.39 4.14
N GLU A 9 -2.05 -9.20 4.69
CA GLU A 9 -1.73 -10.53 4.17
C GLU A 9 -2.98 -11.41 4.10
N SER A 10 -3.79 -11.43 5.16
CA SER A 10 -5.03 -12.22 5.21
C SER A 10 -6.08 -11.80 4.17
N MET A 11 -6.03 -10.55 3.71
CA MET A 11 -6.95 -10.02 2.69
C MET A 11 -6.50 -10.32 1.26
N PHE A 12 -5.25 -10.72 1.06
CA PHE A 12 -4.72 -11.00 -0.25
C PHE A 12 -5.05 -12.41 -0.69
N TYR A 13 -5.86 -12.50 -1.71
CA TYR A 13 -6.06 -13.75 -2.43
C TYR A 13 -5.04 -13.80 -3.56
N PHE A 14 -3.91 -14.43 -3.30
CA PHE A 14 -2.91 -14.73 -4.32
C PHE A 14 -3.30 -16.03 -5.03
N ASN A 15 -3.93 -15.91 -6.16
CA ASN A 15 -4.05 -17.05 -7.07
C ASN A 15 -2.81 -17.06 -7.97
N GLU A 16 -1.93 -18.04 -7.79
CA GLU A 16 -0.70 -18.21 -8.59
C GLU A 16 -0.98 -18.26 -10.09
N ALA A 17 -2.17 -18.75 -10.49
CA ALA A 17 -2.61 -18.78 -11.88
C ALA A 17 -2.93 -17.40 -12.47
N ASN A 18 -3.13 -16.36 -11.66
CA ASN A 18 -3.66 -15.07 -12.11
C ASN A 18 -2.60 -14.00 -12.37
N ASP A 19 -1.31 -14.28 -12.18
CA ASP A 19 -0.21 -13.32 -12.41
C ASP A 19 -0.53 -11.88 -11.93
N MET A 20 -1.03 -11.77 -10.69
CA MET A 20 -1.42 -10.50 -10.10
C MET A 20 -0.29 -9.88 -9.27
N PHE A 21 -0.34 -8.56 -9.14
CA PHE A 21 0.48 -7.83 -8.19
C PHE A 21 -0.34 -6.83 -7.39
N PHE A 22 0.18 -6.47 -6.21
CA PHE A 22 -0.31 -5.40 -5.35
C PHE A 22 0.75 -4.32 -5.25
N HIS A 23 0.35 -3.08 -5.52
CA HIS A 23 1.27 -1.94 -5.56
C HIS A 23 1.46 -1.39 -4.14
N CYS A 24 2.68 -1.47 -3.62
CA CYS A 24 3.04 -0.95 -2.31
C CYS A 24 4.03 0.21 -2.46
N GLN A 25 3.80 1.30 -1.73
CA GLN A 25 4.66 2.49 -1.76
C GLN A 25 4.99 2.97 -0.36
N ILE A 26 6.25 3.32 -0.16
CA ILE A 26 6.70 4.09 1.00
C ILE A 26 6.69 5.56 0.60
N VAL A 27 5.89 6.37 1.27
CA VAL A 27 5.63 7.77 0.91
C VAL A 27 6.01 8.69 2.07
N GLN A 28 6.85 9.68 1.78
CA GLN A 28 7.16 10.77 2.68
C GLN A 28 6.17 11.93 2.45
N ARG A 29 5.56 12.43 3.51
CA ARG A 29 4.55 13.50 3.44
C ARG A 29 5.02 14.70 4.26
N ALA A 30 5.01 15.90 3.68
CA ALA A 30 5.46 17.13 4.37
C ALA A 30 4.72 17.35 5.69
N LYS A 31 3.43 16.99 5.78
CA LYS A 31 2.64 17.14 7.01
C LYS A 31 3.16 16.32 8.20
N ASP A 32 3.97 15.30 7.95
CA ASP A 32 4.56 14.47 9.00
C ASP A 32 5.92 15.02 9.48
N HIS A 33 6.46 16.04 8.82
CA HIS A 33 7.78 16.63 9.08
C HIS A 33 7.62 18.10 9.47
N LYS A 34 7.15 18.36 10.69
CA LYS A 34 6.95 19.73 11.18
C LYS A 34 8.26 20.53 11.15
N GLY A 35 8.32 21.57 10.31
CA GLY A 35 9.45 22.48 10.22
C GLY A 35 10.64 22.02 9.37
N GLU A 36 10.64 20.80 8.85
CA GLU A 36 11.70 20.28 7.99
C GLU A 36 11.27 20.41 6.51
N LYS A 37 12.19 20.85 5.65
CA LYS A 37 11.98 20.82 4.20
C LYS A 37 12.26 19.40 3.71
N VAL A 38 11.20 18.61 3.51
CA VAL A 38 11.33 17.26 2.96
C VAL A 38 10.76 17.21 1.55
N ARG A 39 11.33 16.36 0.72
CA ARG A 39 10.83 16.09 -0.62
C ARG A 39 9.63 15.14 -0.50
N GLU A 40 8.42 15.64 -0.74
CA GLU A 40 7.25 14.78 -0.83
C GLU A 40 7.34 13.80 -1.98
N GLY A 41 6.87 12.57 -1.75
CA GLY A 41 6.76 11.57 -2.78
C GLY A 41 7.10 10.15 -2.32
N ALA A 42 7.10 9.25 -3.29
CA ALA A 42 7.46 7.86 -3.05
C ALA A 42 8.98 7.70 -2.93
N ILE A 43 9.43 7.20 -1.77
CA ILE A 43 10.81 6.82 -1.50
C ILE A 43 11.13 5.52 -2.23
N LYS A 44 10.25 4.52 -2.06
CA LYS A 44 10.38 3.21 -2.70
C LYS A 44 9.02 2.64 -3.06
N THR A 45 9.01 1.85 -4.13
CA THR A 45 7.81 1.16 -4.64
C THR A 45 8.11 -0.33 -4.74
N TYR A 46 7.17 -1.15 -4.31
CA TYR A 46 7.21 -2.61 -4.43
C TYR A 46 6.01 -3.10 -5.22
N PHE A 47 6.23 -4.13 -6.01
CA PHE A 47 5.19 -4.88 -6.73
C PHE A 47 5.06 -6.25 -6.07
N ILE A 48 4.17 -6.34 -5.10
CA ILE A 48 4.00 -7.53 -4.25
C ILE A 48 3.22 -8.59 -5.04
N ARG A 49 3.81 -9.76 -5.25
CA ARG A 49 3.26 -10.85 -6.06
C ARG A 49 2.84 -12.09 -5.27
N SER A 50 3.14 -12.14 -3.98
CA SER A 50 2.73 -13.22 -3.08
C SER A 50 2.75 -12.78 -1.63
N ALA A 51 2.04 -13.49 -0.75
CA ALA A 51 2.12 -13.31 0.69
C ALA A 51 3.57 -13.46 1.20
N LYS A 52 4.27 -14.51 0.75
CA LYS A 52 5.69 -14.73 1.06
C LYS A 52 6.57 -13.55 0.63
N HIS A 53 6.29 -12.93 -0.52
CA HIS A 53 7.01 -11.73 -0.97
C HIS A 53 6.74 -10.55 -0.04
N LEU A 54 5.48 -10.31 0.38
CA LEU A 54 5.14 -9.24 1.32
C LEU A 54 5.91 -9.42 2.64
N MET A 55 5.89 -10.61 3.21
CA MET A 55 6.56 -10.90 4.48
C MET A 55 8.09 -10.79 4.36
N ARG A 56 8.67 -11.19 3.23
CA ARG A 56 10.11 -11.05 2.98
C ARG A 56 10.59 -9.60 2.96
N VAL A 57 9.76 -8.66 2.45
CA VAL A 57 10.12 -7.24 2.39
C VAL A 57 9.62 -6.43 3.59
N LYS A 58 8.96 -7.07 4.57
CA LYS A 58 8.38 -6.42 5.75
C LYS A 58 9.41 -5.60 6.51
N ASP A 59 10.54 -6.21 6.89
CA ASP A 59 11.56 -5.56 7.71
C ASP A 59 12.19 -4.38 6.98
N GLU A 60 12.40 -4.50 5.66
CA GLU A 60 12.89 -3.39 4.85
C GLU A 60 11.89 -2.25 4.78
N ILE A 61 10.60 -2.53 4.63
CA ILE A 61 9.56 -1.51 4.61
C ILE A 61 9.52 -0.77 5.95
N ILE A 62 9.55 -1.51 7.06
CA ILE A 62 9.57 -0.95 8.41
C ILE A 62 10.78 -0.04 8.57
N LEU A 63 11.98 -0.55 8.27
CA LEU A 63 13.23 0.19 8.37
C LEU A 63 13.19 1.51 7.57
N LEU A 64 12.72 1.46 6.33
CA LEU A 64 12.62 2.66 5.49
C LEU A 64 11.57 3.65 6.03
N CYS A 65 10.44 3.16 6.54
CA CYS A 65 9.43 4.02 7.14
C CYS A 65 9.96 4.75 8.39
N GLU A 66 10.70 4.05 9.23
CA GLU A 66 11.29 4.61 10.44
C GLU A 66 12.41 5.60 10.11
N HIS A 67 13.32 5.21 9.21
CA HIS A 67 14.46 6.05 8.82
C HIS A 67 14.03 7.38 8.17
N TYR A 68 13.06 7.30 7.22
CA TYR A 68 12.59 8.48 6.49
C TYR A 68 11.39 9.17 7.15
N LYS A 69 10.95 8.73 8.32
CA LYS A 69 9.69 9.19 8.94
C LYS A 69 8.54 9.17 7.92
N ALA A 70 8.40 8.02 7.26
CA ALA A 70 7.51 7.83 6.14
C ALA A 70 6.38 6.85 6.46
N ARG A 71 5.43 6.72 5.58
CA ARG A 71 4.30 5.78 5.68
C ARG A 71 4.37 4.76 4.56
N ALA A 72 4.05 3.52 4.86
CA ALA A 72 3.81 2.52 3.83
C ALA A 72 2.32 2.40 3.54
N TYR A 73 1.98 2.43 2.25
CA TYR A 73 0.64 2.20 1.73
C TYR A 73 0.66 1.05 0.75
N ILE A 74 -0.40 0.25 0.72
CA ILE A 74 -0.54 -0.85 -0.24
C ILE A 74 -1.91 -0.83 -0.88
N ASN A 75 -1.96 -0.96 -2.19
CA ASN A 75 -3.21 -1.09 -2.92
C ASN A 75 -3.69 -2.54 -2.80
N ILE A 76 -4.90 -2.70 -2.26
CA ILE A 76 -5.53 -4.00 -2.00
C ILE A 76 -6.33 -4.56 -3.18
N ALA A 77 -6.47 -3.78 -4.23
CA ALA A 77 -7.07 -4.23 -5.48
C ALA A 77 -5.98 -4.76 -6.41
N GLY A 78 -5.82 -6.07 -6.49
CA GLY A 78 -4.81 -6.72 -7.33
C GLY A 78 -4.93 -6.33 -8.80
N LYS A 79 -3.80 -6.14 -9.47
CA LYS A 79 -3.69 -5.77 -10.87
C LYS A 79 -2.91 -6.82 -11.65
N ASP A 80 -3.20 -6.92 -12.93
CA ASP A 80 -2.56 -7.89 -13.83
C ASP A 80 -1.13 -7.46 -14.16
N PHE A 81 -0.16 -8.34 -13.89
CA PHE A 81 1.25 -8.04 -14.09
C PHE A 81 1.65 -8.06 -15.57
N SER A 82 1.08 -8.95 -16.38
CA SER A 82 1.31 -8.98 -17.82
C SER A 82 0.78 -7.72 -18.50
N ALA A 83 -0.39 -7.23 -18.07
CA ALA A 83 -0.93 -5.96 -18.52
C ALA A 83 -0.04 -4.77 -18.11
N LEU A 84 0.58 -4.83 -16.90
CA LEU A 84 1.56 -3.83 -16.46
C LEU A 84 2.75 -3.76 -17.40
N GLN A 85 3.33 -4.92 -17.72
CA GLN A 85 4.49 -5.01 -18.62
C GLN A 85 4.15 -4.45 -20.00
N SER A 86 3.01 -4.84 -20.56
CA SER A 86 2.54 -4.37 -21.87
C SER A 86 2.33 -2.86 -21.89
N LEU A 87 1.65 -2.31 -20.89
CA LEU A 87 1.40 -0.87 -20.80
C LEU A 87 2.69 -0.07 -20.59
N MET A 88 3.61 -0.58 -19.77
CA MET A 88 4.93 0.02 -19.58
C MET A 88 5.71 0.08 -20.91
N LEU A 89 5.70 -1.01 -21.68
CA LEU A 89 6.37 -1.07 -22.98
C LEU A 89 5.80 -0.06 -23.96
N ILE A 90 4.47 0.05 -24.05
CA ILE A 90 3.77 1.01 -24.90
C ILE A 90 4.17 2.45 -24.54
N LYS A 91 4.17 2.78 -23.24
CA LYS A 91 4.55 4.11 -22.75
C LYS A 91 6.01 4.43 -23.07
N LEU A 92 6.90 3.48 -22.85
CA LEU A 92 8.32 3.66 -23.12
C LEU A 92 8.56 3.86 -24.64
N ALA A 93 7.94 3.04 -25.47
CA ALA A 93 8.03 3.18 -26.92
C ALA A 93 7.47 4.53 -27.42
N SER A 94 6.36 4.98 -26.85
CA SER A 94 5.79 6.30 -27.17
C SER A 94 6.72 7.45 -26.77
N ASP A 95 7.32 7.40 -25.59
CA ASP A 95 8.28 8.40 -25.13
C ASP A 95 9.51 8.46 -26.05
N ILE A 96 10.05 7.30 -26.43
CA ILE A 96 11.19 7.21 -27.38
C ILE A 96 10.82 7.80 -28.74
N HIS A 97 9.64 7.46 -29.24
CA HIS A 97 9.16 8.00 -30.55
C HIS A 97 9.02 9.52 -30.52
N GLN A 98 8.63 10.09 -29.40
CA GLN A 98 8.51 11.54 -29.18
C GLN A 98 9.85 12.22 -28.85
N GLY A 99 10.96 11.49 -28.83
CA GLY A 99 12.29 12.00 -28.45
C GLY A 99 12.40 12.35 -26.95
N LEU A 100 11.51 11.83 -26.12
CA LEU A 100 11.50 12.07 -24.67
C LEU A 100 12.38 11.04 -23.97
N VAL A 101 13.40 11.52 -23.27
CA VAL A 101 14.24 10.66 -22.42
C VAL A 101 13.64 10.61 -21.00
N ARG A 102 12.90 9.55 -20.69
CA ARG A 102 12.33 9.35 -19.36
C ARG A 102 12.98 8.17 -18.64
N ASN A 103 13.04 8.30 -17.31
CA ASN A 103 13.47 7.17 -16.49
C ASN A 103 12.43 6.02 -16.61
N PRO A 104 12.83 4.79 -16.99
CA PRO A 104 11.92 3.65 -17.12
C PRO A 104 11.07 3.35 -15.88
N ARG A 105 11.59 3.65 -14.66
CA ARG A 105 10.83 3.53 -13.41
C ARG A 105 9.62 4.46 -13.36
N LYS A 106 9.71 5.65 -13.95
CA LYS A 106 8.55 6.56 -14.04
C LYS A 106 7.48 6.00 -14.96
N CYS A 107 7.87 5.37 -16.07
CA CYS A 107 6.94 4.68 -16.97
C CYS A 107 6.25 3.52 -16.27
N LEU A 108 6.99 2.71 -15.51
CA LEU A 108 6.46 1.58 -14.75
C LEU A 108 5.44 2.05 -13.69
N ASN A 109 5.79 3.05 -12.88
CA ASN A 109 4.89 3.58 -11.86
C ASN A 109 3.64 4.25 -12.46
N SER A 110 3.79 4.96 -13.58
CA SER A 110 2.67 5.54 -14.34
C SER A 110 1.75 4.44 -14.86
N ALA A 111 2.30 3.39 -15.48
CA ALA A 111 1.53 2.24 -15.96
C ALA A 111 0.78 1.55 -14.81
N ALA A 112 1.44 1.33 -13.68
CA ALA A 112 0.79 0.75 -12.48
C ALA A 112 -0.36 1.62 -11.96
N GLY A 113 -0.25 2.94 -12.02
CA GLY A 113 -1.32 3.87 -11.64
C GLY A 113 -2.53 3.83 -12.57
N GLU A 114 -2.31 3.65 -13.87
CA GLU A 114 -3.39 3.65 -14.89
C GLU A 114 -4.14 2.32 -14.97
N LEU A 115 -3.48 1.21 -14.63
CA LEU A 115 -4.13 -0.09 -14.66
C LEU A 115 -5.31 -0.15 -13.70
N LYS A 116 -6.42 -0.69 -14.20
CA LYS A 116 -7.61 -0.98 -13.40
C LYS A 116 -7.53 -2.41 -12.87
N SER A 117 -8.01 -2.62 -11.66
CA SER A 117 -8.19 -3.96 -11.12
C SER A 117 -9.39 -4.66 -11.78
N ARG A 118 -9.27 -5.98 -11.97
CA ARG A 118 -10.41 -6.82 -12.38
C ARG A 118 -11.40 -7.05 -11.23
N MET A 119 -10.92 -6.93 -10.00
CA MET A 119 -11.74 -7.03 -8.78
C MET A 119 -11.55 -5.75 -7.95
N PRO A 120 -12.26 -4.67 -8.31
CA PRO A 120 -12.09 -3.39 -7.64
C PRO A 120 -12.52 -3.49 -6.19
N LYS A 121 -11.67 -3.01 -5.30
CA LYS A 121 -11.96 -2.77 -3.89
C LYS A 121 -11.79 -1.28 -3.66
N TRP A 122 -12.75 -0.67 -3.01
CA TRP A 122 -12.73 0.75 -2.67
C TRP A 122 -12.37 0.94 -1.21
N ILE A 123 -11.89 2.12 -0.89
CA ILE A 123 -11.56 2.52 0.48
C ILE A 123 -12.48 3.67 0.87
N VAL A 124 -13.21 3.51 1.96
CA VAL A 124 -13.92 4.61 2.63
C VAL A 124 -13.01 5.03 3.79
N ASP A 125 -12.53 6.28 3.74
CA ASP A 125 -11.63 6.84 4.74
C ASP A 125 -12.45 7.45 5.88
N VAL A 126 -12.44 6.82 7.05
CA VAL A 126 -13.23 7.21 8.22
C VAL A 126 -12.28 7.80 9.26
N ASP A 127 -12.06 9.10 9.20
CA ASP A 127 -11.25 9.83 10.18
C ASP A 127 -12.01 10.01 11.52
N ASP A 128 -13.33 10.23 11.46
CA ASP A 128 -14.17 10.26 12.65
C ASP A 128 -14.76 8.88 12.98
N VAL A 129 -14.12 8.19 13.91
CA VAL A 129 -14.50 6.83 14.33
C VAL A 129 -15.93 6.78 14.89
N SER A 130 -16.49 7.88 15.39
CA SER A 130 -17.87 7.93 15.90
C SER A 130 -18.91 7.70 14.81
N LEU A 131 -18.57 8.01 13.55
CA LEU A 131 -19.44 7.81 12.39
C LEU A 131 -19.32 6.41 11.79
N LYS A 132 -18.38 5.59 12.26
CA LYS A 132 -18.06 4.30 11.64
C LYS A 132 -19.29 3.39 11.49
N ASP A 133 -20.05 3.23 12.55
CA ASP A 133 -21.20 2.31 12.54
C ASP A 133 -22.32 2.83 11.63
N SER A 134 -22.60 4.12 11.64
CA SER A 134 -23.57 4.75 10.72
C SER A 134 -23.14 4.64 9.25
N ILE A 135 -21.84 4.76 9.00
CA ILE A 135 -21.27 4.55 7.65
C ILE A 135 -21.45 3.11 7.21
N LYS A 136 -21.18 2.14 8.10
CA LYS A 136 -21.38 0.70 7.80
C LYS A 136 -22.84 0.38 7.51
N GLU A 137 -23.78 0.93 8.28
CA GLU A 137 -25.21 0.78 8.04
C GLU A 137 -25.61 1.33 6.66
N LYS A 138 -25.10 2.51 6.30
CA LYS A 138 -25.38 3.11 4.99
C LYS A 138 -24.79 2.30 3.83
N LEU A 139 -23.58 1.80 3.97
CA LEU A 139 -22.96 0.92 2.97
C LEU A 139 -23.78 -0.35 2.80
N PHE A 140 -24.28 -0.91 3.91
CA PHE A 140 -25.17 -2.07 3.88
C PHE A 140 -26.47 -1.79 3.10
N GLU A 141 -27.15 -0.64 3.39
CA GLU A 141 -28.35 -0.25 2.65
C GLU A 141 -28.10 -0.16 1.14
N LEU A 142 -27.00 0.52 0.74
CA LEU A 142 -26.64 0.68 -0.67
C LEU A 142 -26.32 -0.65 -1.35
N TYR A 143 -25.69 -1.57 -0.62
CA TYR A 143 -25.41 -2.91 -1.12
C TYR A 143 -26.68 -3.73 -1.27
N ALA A 144 -27.60 -3.70 -0.29
CA ALA A 144 -28.88 -4.37 -0.33
C ALA A 144 -29.74 -3.87 -1.50
N GLU A 145 -29.76 -2.55 -1.74
CA GLU A 145 -30.47 -1.97 -2.89
C GLU A 145 -29.88 -2.44 -4.24
N ALA A 146 -28.55 -2.51 -4.35
CA ALA A 146 -27.89 -2.98 -5.55
C ALA A 146 -28.26 -4.45 -5.84
N ARG A 147 -28.24 -5.31 -4.82
CA ARG A 147 -28.62 -6.73 -4.94
C ARG A 147 -30.07 -6.94 -5.33
N LYS A 148 -30.99 -6.13 -4.78
CA LYS A 148 -32.41 -6.16 -5.19
C LYS A 148 -32.59 -5.81 -6.66
N ARG A 149 -31.84 -4.83 -7.17
CA ARG A 149 -31.89 -4.45 -8.61
C ARG A 149 -31.35 -5.55 -9.53
N GLU A 150 -30.40 -6.36 -9.04
CA GLU A 150 -29.86 -7.53 -9.76
C GLU A 150 -30.76 -8.77 -9.71
N GLY A 151 -31.97 -8.68 -9.08
CA GLY A 151 -32.93 -9.76 -8.99
C GLY A 151 -32.59 -10.84 -7.96
N SER A 152 -31.72 -10.54 -7.00
CA SER A 152 -31.40 -11.48 -5.91
C SER A 152 -32.48 -11.42 -4.84
N ASP A 153 -33.20 -12.53 -4.67
CA ASP A 153 -34.27 -12.71 -3.66
C ASP A 153 -33.71 -12.98 -2.23
N ILE A 154 -32.57 -12.35 -1.90
CA ILE A 154 -31.95 -12.54 -0.59
C ILE A 154 -32.61 -11.56 0.38
N SER A 155 -33.12 -12.06 1.51
CA SER A 155 -33.72 -11.21 2.54
C SER A 155 -32.67 -10.26 3.13
N VAL A 156 -33.12 -9.08 3.59
CA VAL A 156 -32.23 -8.07 4.19
C VAL A 156 -31.52 -8.62 5.44
N GLU A 157 -32.20 -9.53 6.17
CA GLU A 157 -31.63 -10.21 7.33
C GLU A 157 -30.49 -11.15 6.95
N ALA A 158 -30.64 -11.93 5.85
CA ALA A 158 -29.60 -12.82 5.34
C ALA A 158 -28.38 -12.04 4.82
N ILE A 159 -28.57 -10.82 4.28
CA ILE A 159 -27.46 -9.97 3.87
C ILE A 159 -26.70 -9.41 5.09
N LYS A 160 -27.38 -9.11 6.21
CA LYS A 160 -26.72 -8.66 7.45
C LYS A 160 -25.78 -9.72 8.05
N GLU A 161 -26.11 -10.98 7.90
CA GLU A 161 -25.26 -12.09 8.36
C GLU A 161 -23.97 -12.24 7.53
N ILE A 162 -23.91 -11.62 6.33
CA ILE A 162 -22.77 -11.71 5.42
C ILE A 162 -22.08 -10.34 5.27
N GLU A 163 -21.74 -9.69 6.41
CA GLU A 163 -21.02 -8.41 6.38
C GLU A 163 -19.74 -8.47 5.54
N SER A 164 -19.06 -9.60 5.55
CA SER A 164 -17.86 -9.86 4.74
C SER A 164 -18.10 -9.77 3.22
N ASP A 165 -19.33 -9.81 2.76
CA ASP A 165 -19.66 -9.71 1.34
C ASP A 165 -19.56 -8.29 0.80
N TYR A 166 -19.67 -7.26 1.63
CA TYR A 166 -19.58 -5.86 1.24
C TYR A 166 -18.49 -5.05 1.94
N ILE A 167 -18.14 -5.38 3.19
CA ILE A 167 -16.97 -4.87 3.90
C ILE A 167 -15.97 -6.00 4.08
N TYR A 168 -14.87 -5.95 3.33
CA TYR A 168 -13.83 -6.99 3.38
C TYR A 168 -12.95 -6.90 4.61
N ALA A 169 -12.70 -5.68 5.10
CA ALA A 169 -11.89 -5.44 6.29
C ALA A 169 -12.00 -4.00 6.79
N GLU A 170 -11.63 -3.83 8.06
CA GLU A 170 -11.37 -2.55 8.72
C GLU A 170 -9.86 -2.45 8.96
N VAL A 171 -9.20 -1.50 8.29
CA VAL A 171 -7.76 -1.32 8.37
C VAL A 171 -7.44 -0.08 9.21
N PRO A 172 -6.83 -0.22 10.40
CA PRO A 172 -6.46 0.92 11.23
C PRO A 172 -5.56 1.92 10.49
N THR A 173 -5.83 3.22 10.70
CA THR A 173 -4.99 4.32 10.22
C THR A 173 -4.48 5.17 11.38
N LYS A 174 -3.75 6.25 11.09
CA LYS A 174 -3.23 7.15 12.13
C LYS A 174 -4.34 7.83 12.95
N GLN A 175 -5.45 8.19 12.32
CA GLN A 175 -6.52 8.99 12.93
C GLN A 175 -7.84 8.25 13.02
N GLY A 176 -8.04 7.22 12.21
CA GLY A 176 -9.31 6.51 12.12
C GLY A 176 -9.14 5.11 11.52
N VAL A 177 -10.00 4.78 10.57
CA VAL A 177 -10.03 3.46 9.94
C VAL A 177 -10.35 3.58 8.44
N HIS A 178 -9.70 2.77 7.63
CA HIS A 178 -10.11 2.54 6.25
C HIS A 178 -11.06 1.34 6.19
N LEU A 179 -12.28 1.55 5.76
CA LEU A 179 -13.18 0.45 5.43
C LEU A 179 -12.89 0.01 3.99
N ILE A 180 -12.54 -1.26 3.82
CA ILE A 180 -12.30 -1.85 2.52
C ILE A 180 -13.59 -2.48 2.03
N VAL A 181 -14.15 -1.94 0.94
CA VAL A 181 -15.52 -2.25 0.54
C VAL A 181 -15.64 -2.62 -0.93
N ARG A 182 -16.73 -3.27 -1.30
CA ARG A 182 -17.14 -3.42 -2.69
C ARG A 182 -17.53 -2.06 -3.30
N PRO A 183 -17.46 -1.92 -4.64
CA PRO A 183 -18.04 -0.78 -5.33
C PRO A 183 -19.52 -0.59 -5.01
N PHE A 184 -19.93 0.65 -4.76
CA PHE A 184 -21.30 1.03 -4.38
C PHE A 184 -21.71 2.35 -5.04
N ASN A 185 -22.96 2.80 -4.86
CA ASN A 185 -23.43 4.09 -5.34
C ASN A 185 -22.84 5.25 -4.52
N THR A 186 -21.73 5.82 -5.00
CA THR A 186 -21.04 6.91 -4.29
C THR A 186 -21.84 8.21 -4.24
N LYS A 187 -22.77 8.46 -5.20
CA LYS A 187 -23.60 9.65 -5.16
C LYS A 187 -24.54 9.61 -3.95
N ALA A 188 -25.28 8.52 -3.78
CA ALA A 188 -26.16 8.34 -2.64
C ALA A 188 -25.41 8.27 -1.29
N PHE A 189 -24.16 7.81 -1.31
CA PHE A 189 -23.28 7.83 -0.13
C PHE A 189 -22.84 9.25 0.25
N SER A 190 -22.35 10.03 -0.72
CA SER A 190 -21.87 11.39 -0.48
C SER A 190 -23.00 12.37 -0.10
N GLU A 191 -24.25 12.07 -0.44
CA GLU A 191 -25.42 12.81 0.04
C GLU A 191 -25.63 12.63 1.56
N ALA A 192 -25.31 11.45 2.10
CA ALA A 192 -25.41 11.14 3.52
C ALA A 192 -24.14 11.52 4.31
N PHE A 193 -22.97 11.37 3.69
CA PHE A 193 -21.67 11.61 4.30
C PHE A 193 -20.78 12.45 3.35
N PRO A 194 -21.03 13.78 3.24
CA PRO A 194 -20.32 14.64 2.30
C PRO A 194 -18.82 14.82 2.64
N ASP A 195 -18.46 14.68 3.91
CA ASP A 195 -17.09 14.89 4.41
C ASP A 195 -16.26 13.58 4.46
N VAL A 196 -16.83 12.46 4.01
CA VAL A 196 -16.16 11.16 4.01
C VAL A 196 -15.60 10.85 2.63
N ASP A 197 -14.28 10.72 2.55
CA ASP A 197 -13.59 10.42 1.30
C ASP A 197 -13.75 8.96 0.86
N VAL A 198 -14.03 8.77 -0.44
CA VAL A 198 -14.11 7.45 -1.07
C VAL A 198 -13.06 7.31 -2.17
N HIS A 199 -12.09 6.44 -1.95
CA HIS A 199 -11.00 6.18 -2.89
C HIS A 199 -11.26 4.92 -3.73
N LYS A 200 -11.41 5.11 -5.04
CA LYS A 200 -11.89 4.04 -5.96
C LYS A 200 -10.78 3.17 -6.55
N ASN A 201 -9.64 3.73 -6.94
CA ASN A 201 -8.67 2.97 -7.77
C ASN A 201 -7.19 3.24 -7.47
N SER A 202 -6.82 4.32 -6.79
CA SER A 202 -5.44 4.81 -6.79
C SER A 202 -4.78 4.88 -5.42
N MET A 203 -5.56 4.95 -4.35
CA MET A 203 -4.94 5.00 -3.02
C MET A 203 -4.75 3.61 -2.45
N GLY A 204 -3.60 3.43 -1.80
CA GLY A 204 -3.36 2.29 -0.95
C GLY A 204 -3.97 2.52 0.43
N THR A 205 -4.35 1.44 1.10
CA THR A 205 -4.61 1.46 2.54
C THR A 205 -3.30 1.49 3.31
N MET A 206 -3.33 1.91 4.57
CA MET A 206 -2.15 1.98 5.41
C MET A 206 -1.62 0.57 5.73
N LEU A 207 -0.37 0.32 5.36
CA LEU A 207 0.33 -0.91 5.68
C LEU A 207 1.15 -0.75 6.97
N TYR A 208 1.88 0.35 7.08
CA TYR A 208 2.71 0.63 8.25
C TYR A 208 2.83 2.13 8.52
N TYR A 209 2.81 2.48 9.82
CA TYR A 209 3.10 3.83 10.32
C TYR A 209 3.93 3.76 11.61
N PRO A 210 5.10 4.42 11.68
CA PRO A 210 5.97 4.37 12.86
C PRO A 210 5.33 5.05 14.10
N ASN A 211 5.73 4.62 15.28
CA ASN A 211 5.14 5.06 16.56
C ASN A 211 5.34 6.55 16.87
N SER A 212 6.46 7.09 16.46
CA SER A 212 6.81 8.46 16.73
C SER A 212 7.72 8.96 15.62
N LEU A 213 7.32 10.07 15.03
CA LEU A 213 8.20 10.82 14.14
C LEU A 213 9.31 11.54 14.93
N ASP A 214 9.20 11.54 16.26
CA ASP A 214 10.16 12.21 17.16
C ASP A 214 11.23 11.26 17.73
N ASN A 215 11.03 9.95 17.66
CA ASN A 215 12.07 9.00 18.05
C ASN A 215 13.15 8.95 16.98
N LYS A 216 14.28 9.57 17.27
CA LYS A 216 15.54 9.34 16.57
C LYS A 216 16.00 7.92 16.92
N PHE A 217 15.53 6.91 16.19
CA PHE A 217 16.23 5.63 16.19
C PHE A 217 17.58 5.87 15.53
N THR A 218 18.63 5.83 16.31
CA THR A 218 19.97 5.86 15.78
C THR A 218 20.37 4.43 15.48
N TYR A 219 20.34 4.06 14.23
CA TYR A 219 20.89 2.77 13.80
C TYR A 219 22.41 2.83 13.88
N CYS A 220 23.01 1.78 14.40
CA CYS A 220 24.44 1.67 14.45
C CYS A 220 24.93 0.30 13.94
N CYS A 221 26.15 0.27 13.50
CA CYS A 221 26.85 -0.95 13.14
C CYS A 221 26.94 -1.88 14.36
N SER A 222 26.55 -3.14 14.19
CA SER A 222 26.59 -4.13 15.28
C SER A 222 28.02 -4.46 15.72
N GLN A 223 29.03 -4.19 14.89
CA GLN A 223 30.43 -4.48 15.16
C GLN A 223 31.17 -3.30 15.84
N CYS A 224 31.06 -2.09 15.28
CA CYS A 224 31.83 -0.94 15.76
C CYS A 224 30.99 0.15 16.46
N GLY A 225 29.65 0.06 16.43
CA GLY A 225 28.76 1.08 16.99
C GLY A 225 28.66 2.37 16.17
N GLY A 226 29.37 2.47 15.03
CA GLY A 226 29.33 3.65 14.15
C GLY A 226 27.95 3.85 13.52
N THR A 227 27.56 5.10 13.33
CA THR A 227 26.25 5.50 12.81
C THR A 227 26.23 5.81 11.31
N ASN A 228 27.42 5.83 10.66
CA ASN A 228 27.54 6.05 9.23
C ASN A 228 27.31 4.73 8.46
N ILE A 229 26.04 4.34 8.35
CA ILE A 229 25.63 3.09 7.74
C ILE A 229 24.98 3.38 6.39
N GLN A 230 25.50 2.77 5.34
CA GLN A 230 24.87 2.78 4.02
C GLN A 230 24.02 1.52 3.84
N VAL A 231 22.71 1.71 3.70
CA VAL A 231 21.79 0.64 3.29
C VAL A 231 21.82 0.56 1.77
N GLN A 232 22.52 -0.40 1.22
CA GLN A 232 22.46 -0.67 -0.22
C GLN A 232 21.13 -1.40 -0.53
N ALA A 233 20.15 -0.66 -1.01
CA ALA A 233 18.98 -1.26 -1.62
C ALA A 233 19.34 -1.71 -3.05
N TRP A 234 19.71 -2.95 -3.24
CA TRP A 234 19.87 -3.54 -4.57
C TRP A 234 18.48 -3.66 -5.21
N VAL A 235 18.23 -2.83 -6.20
CA VAL A 235 17.04 -2.94 -7.03
C VAL A 235 17.45 -3.66 -8.29
N ASN A 236 17.32 -4.98 -8.31
CA ASN A 236 17.36 -5.71 -9.56
C ASN A 236 16.01 -5.60 -10.25
N THR A 237 15.98 -4.95 -11.41
CA THR A 237 14.77 -4.72 -12.18
C THR A 237 14.31 -5.92 -13.01
N ASN A 238 15.13 -6.96 -13.15
CA ASN A 238 14.92 -8.03 -14.13
C ASN A 238 15.06 -9.46 -13.61
N GLU A 239 15.44 -9.68 -12.36
CA GLU A 239 15.58 -11.04 -11.85
C GLU A 239 14.96 -11.21 -10.46
N TYR A 240 14.21 -12.29 -10.31
CA TYR A 240 13.89 -12.86 -9.02
C TYR A 240 15.21 -13.30 -8.37
N VAL A 241 15.74 -12.50 -7.48
CA VAL A 241 16.83 -12.95 -6.62
C VAL A 241 16.20 -13.64 -5.44
N ASP A 242 16.17 -14.96 -5.46
CA ASP A 242 15.64 -15.81 -4.39
C ASP A 242 16.45 -15.73 -3.09
N ASP A 243 17.57 -15.02 -3.08
CA ASP A 243 18.46 -14.98 -1.93
C ASP A 243 19.21 -13.64 -1.85
N ILE A 244 18.54 -12.62 -1.29
CA ILE A 244 19.28 -11.55 -0.65
C ILE A 244 19.48 -12.01 0.79
N GLY A 245 20.59 -12.66 1.03
CA GLY A 245 21.02 -13.09 2.35
C GLY A 245 20.92 -11.93 3.34
N GLY A 246 20.22 -12.22 4.42
CA GLY A 246 19.88 -11.40 5.56
C GLY A 246 20.63 -10.10 5.72
N GLY A 247 19.97 -9.02 5.44
CA GLY A 247 20.12 -7.69 6.03
C GLY A 247 21.53 -7.17 6.33
N GLU A 248 22.52 -7.49 5.52
CA GLU A 248 23.87 -6.97 5.70
C GLU A 248 23.98 -5.58 5.06
N CYS A 249 24.42 -4.61 5.84
CA CYS A 249 24.67 -3.25 5.44
C CYS A 249 26.16 -2.98 5.41
N TRP A 250 26.59 -2.08 4.56
CA TRP A 250 27.95 -1.58 4.59
C TRP A 250 28.09 -0.50 5.68
N CYS A 251 29.08 -0.64 6.54
CA CYS A 251 29.44 0.39 7.52
C CYS A 251 30.67 1.14 7.05
N GLU A 252 30.55 2.44 6.80
CA GLU A 252 31.66 3.29 6.38
C GLU A 252 32.69 3.49 7.51
N ASP A 253 32.26 3.46 8.77
CA ASP A 253 33.16 3.69 9.90
C ASP A 253 34.16 2.54 10.13
N CYS A 254 33.72 1.29 9.91
CA CYS A 254 34.61 0.14 10.05
C CYS A 254 34.93 -0.57 8.73
N GLN A 255 34.39 -0.10 7.61
CA GLN A 255 34.59 -0.62 6.24
C GLN A 255 34.33 -2.13 6.11
N LYS A 256 33.20 -2.58 6.67
CA LYS A 256 32.79 -3.99 6.65
C LYS A 256 31.29 -4.14 6.42
N HIS A 257 30.92 -5.28 5.84
CA HIS A 257 29.52 -5.72 5.87
C HIS A 257 29.13 -6.15 7.26
N THR A 258 27.99 -5.71 7.75
CA THR A 258 27.55 -5.94 9.12
C THR A 258 26.03 -5.93 9.24
N LYS A 259 25.53 -6.43 10.37
CA LYS A 259 24.14 -6.28 10.75
C LYS A 259 23.88 -4.95 11.42
N ILE A 260 22.69 -4.42 11.27
CA ILE A 260 22.24 -3.21 11.96
C ILE A 260 21.68 -3.60 13.33
N LYS A 261 21.91 -2.77 14.32
CA LYS A 261 21.20 -2.80 15.60
C LYS A 261 20.65 -1.41 15.92
N THR A 262 19.56 -1.36 16.65
CA THR A 262 18.98 -0.13 17.19
C THR A 262 19.65 0.21 18.51
N ILE A 263 19.97 1.49 18.74
CA ILE A 263 20.45 2.00 20.00
C ILE A 263 19.31 2.76 20.68
#